data_94a56b674f9ac07634812ba6bfbe45d3
#
_entry.id   94a56b674f9ac07634812ba6bfbe45d3
#
_cell.length_a   1.000
_cell.length_b   1.000
_cell.length_c   1.000
_cell.angle_alpha   90.00
_cell.angle_beta   90.00
_cell.angle_gamma   90.00
#
_symmetry.space_group_name_H-M   'P 1'
#
loop_
_entity.id
_entity.type
_entity.pdbx_description
1 polymer ?
#
loop_
_entity_poly.entity_id
_entity_poly.type
_entity_poly.pdbx_seq_one_letter_code
_entity_poly.pdbx_strand_id
1 'polypeptide(L)'
;MYGQIPMSRSTTAAGFDPWISFRKPGREARLRLFCFPYAGAGAVIFRTWSDDLPGDVEVCPVQLPGRGTRLMEPPFTQLPPLVEALAEALVPLLDKPFAFFGHSLGALVSFELARRLRSQYGVHPARLFVSASRAPQVPHRGPPAHTLPEKDFLAELQRLNGTPSELLEHEELMEIMLPLLRADFAVYETYVYSTELPLNCPISAFGGLQDRNVNNSDLEAWRAQTSGSFSLRMFPGDHFFLRQPLFLRVLSQELQ
;
A
#
# COMPACT_ATOMS: atom_id res chain seq x y z
N MET A 1 -13.75 -30.81 -17.85
CA MET A 1 -14.37 -29.82 -18.75
C MET A 1 -14.05 -28.45 -18.12
N TYR A 2 -13.08 -27.73 -18.66
CA TYR A 2 -12.71 -26.39 -18.20
C TYR A 2 -13.61 -25.39 -18.94
N GLY A 3 -14.45 -24.68 -18.16
CA GLY A 3 -15.28 -23.60 -18.69
C GLY A 3 -14.43 -22.40 -19.07
N GLN A 4 -14.44 -22.04 -20.35
CA GLN A 4 -13.85 -20.80 -20.86
C GLN A 4 -14.66 -19.61 -20.36
N ILE A 5 -14.01 -18.71 -19.63
CA ILE A 5 -14.56 -17.40 -19.25
C ILE A 5 -14.55 -16.52 -20.51
N PRO A 6 -15.67 -15.89 -20.91
CA PRO A 6 -15.68 -15.00 -22.05
C PRO A 6 -14.92 -13.70 -21.71
N MET A 7 -13.76 -13.52 -22.32
CA MET A 7 -13.00 -12.26 -22.28
C MET A 7 -13.72 -11.21 -23.14
N SER A 8 -14.45 -10.32 -22.49
CA SER A 8 -14.88 -9.05 -23.09
C SER A 8 -13.63 -8.18 -23.25
N ARG A 9 -13.06 -8.16 -24.46
CA ARG A 9 -11.99 -7.25 -24.85
C ARG A 9 -12.57 -5.86 -25.02
N SER A 10 -12.54 -5.04 -23.97
CA SER A 10 -12.55 -3.59 -24.13
C SER A 10 -11.12 -3.17 -24.47
N THR A 11 -10.84 -3.00 -25.76
CA THR A 11 -9.59 -2.37 -26.25
C THR A 11 -9.66 -0.86 -25.97
N THR A 12 -9.27 -0.45 -24.76
CA THR A 12 -8.86 0.92 -24.51
C THR A 12 -7.51 1.15 -25.16
N ALA A 13 -7.35 2.32 -25.77
CA ALA A 13 -6.13 2.77 -26.45
C ALA A 13 -4.89 2.48 -25.59
N ALA A 14 -3.81 2.03 -26.23
CA ALA A 14 -2.58 1.57 -25.59
C ALA A 14 -2.11 2.51 -24.47
N GLY A 15 -2.12 2.05 -23.22
CA GLY A 15 -1.17 2.48 -22.21
C GLY A 15 -1.67 3.21 -20.98
N PHE A 16 -2.93 3.62 -20.84
CA PHE A 16 -3.38 4.32 -19.63
C PHE A 16 -4.22 3.40 -18.74
N ASP A 17 -3.64 3.00 -17.59
CA ASP A 17 -4.37 2.35 -16.50
C ASP A 17 -4.54 3.40 -15.39
N PRO A 18 -5.77 3.80 -15.02
CA PRO A 18 -5.98 4.81 -14.00
C PRO A 18 -5.49 4.40 -12.61
N TRP A 19 -5.36 3.09 -12.36
CA TRP A 19 -4.88 2.56 -11.08
C TRP A 19 -3.35 2.48 -10.98
N ILE A 20 -2.63 2.52 -12.11
CA ILE A 20 -1.17 2.44 -12.12
C ILE A 20 -0.56 3.67 -12.77
N SER A 21 0.25 4.41 -12.04
CA SER A 21 0.96 5.59 -12.53
C SER A 21 2.47 5.36 -12.56
N PHE A 22 3.18 6.11 -13.41
CA PHE A 22 4.65 6.06 -13.51
C PHE A 22 5.25 4.69 -13.85
N ARG A 23 4.45 3.74 -14.32
CA ARG A 23 4.91 2.44 -14.75
C ARG A 23 5.82 2.58 -15.96
N LYS A 24 7.00 1.96 -15.90
CA LYS A 24 7.90 1.78 -17.05
C LYS A 24 7.77 0.32 -17.51
N PRO A 25 6.96 0.02 -18.55
CA PRO A 25 6.75 -1.36 -18.98
C PRO A 25 8.04 -2.03 -19.43
N GLY A 26 8.42 -3.12 -18.78
CA GLY A 26 9.55 -3.98 -19.17
C GLY A 26 9.04 -5.28 -19.81
N ARG A 27 9.31 -5.52 -21.11
CA ARG A 27 8.90 -6.76 -21.79
C ARG A 27 9.52 -8.00 -21.13
N GLU A 28 10.73 -7.86 -20.59
CA GLU A 28 11.52 -8.94 -19.97
C GLU A 28 11.44 -8.97 -18.45
N ALA A 29 10.58 -8.13 -17.84
CA ALA A 29 10.43 -8.13 -16.38
C ALA A 29 9.98 -9.50 -15.89
N ARG A 30 10.77 -10.10 -14.97
CA ARG A 30 10.45 -11.38 -14.32
C ARG A 30 9.42 -11.23 -13.21
N LEU A 31 9.29 -10.01 -12.64
CA LEU A 31 8.43 -9.72 -11.48
C LEU A 31 7.79 -8.35 -11.64
N ARG A 32 6.51 -8.22 -11.26
CA ARG A 32 5.86 -6.92 -11.03
C ARG A 32 5.79 -6.62 -9.55
N LEU A 33 6.22 -5.42 -9.17
CA LEU A 33 6.12 -4.91 -7.80
C LEU A 33 5.04 -3.83 -7.75
N PHE A 34 3.85 -4.18 -7.26
CA PHE A 34 2.80 -3.21 -7.01
C PHE A 34 3.06 -2.49 -5.69
N CYS A 35 3.14 -1.15 -5.74
CA CYS A 35 3.50 -0.32 -4.59
C CYS A 35 2.31 0.51 -4.11
N PHE A 36 1.86 0.27 -2.88
CA PHE A 36 0.69 0.90 -2.26
C PHE A 36 1.13 2.00 -1.29
N PRO A 37 0.68 3.25 -1.50
CA PRO A 37 1.11 4.39 -0.70
C PRO A 37 0.46 4.43 0.69
N TYR A 38 1.05 5.24 1.57
CA TYR A 38 0.48 5.60 2.87
C TYR A 38 -0.67 6.62 2.73
N ALA A 39 -1.41 6.85 3.82
CA ALA A 39 -2.54 7.79 3.87
C ALA A 39 -2.16 9.19 3.38
N GLY A 40 -2.97 9.78 2.50
CA GLY A 40 -2.73 11.08 1.87
C GLY A 40 -1.73 11.06 0.71
N ALA A 41 -0.92 10.00 0.57
CA ALA A 41 0.05 9.92 -0.51
C ALA A 41 -0.55 9.33 -1.80
N GLY A 42 0.05 9.68 -2.93
CA GLY A 42 -0.24 9.09 -4.24
C GLY A 42 0.94 8.26 -4.76
N ALA A 43 0.76 7.70 -5.96
CA ALA A 43 1.77 6.91 -6.67
C ALA A 43 3.11 7.63 -6.86
N VAL A 44 3.10 8.96 -6.82
CA VAL A 44 4.28 9.82 -7.02
C VAL A 44 5.43 9.52 -6.06
N ILE A 45 5.16 9.01 -4.86
CA ILE A 45 6.20 8.69 -3.88
C ILE A 45 7.11 7.53 -4.32
N PHE A 46 6.65 6.72 -5.28
CA PHE A 46 7.40 5.59 -5.86
C PHE A 46 7.95 5.89 -7.27
N ARG A 47 7.83 7.14 -7.75
CA ARG A 47 8.14 7.50 -9.14
C ARG A 47 9.56 7.15 -9.57
N THR A 48 10.54 7.28 -8.66
CA THR A 48 11.96 7.02 -8.94
C THR A 48 12.40 5.59 -8.64
N TRP A 49 11.53 4.76 -8.05
CA TRP A 49 11.90 3.41 -7.61
C TRP A 49 12.36 2.51 -8.75
N SER A 50 11.82 2.70 -9.94
CA SER A 50 12.26 1.96 -11.13
C SER A 50 13.71 2.26 -11.54
N ASP A 51 14.32 3.34 -11.03
CA ASP A 51 15.70 3.71 -11.32
C ASP A 51 16.68 3.11 -10.30
N ASP A 52 16.17 2.72 -9.11
CA ASP A 52 16.95 2.22 -7.98
C ASP A 52 16.79 0.71 -7.74
N LEU A 53 15.72 0.10 -8.28
CA LEU A 53 15.45 -1.34 -8.15
C LEU A 53 15.98 -2.13 -9.34
N PRO A 54 16.11 -3.48 -9.23
CA PRO A 54 16.62 -4.30 -10.33
C PRO A 54 15.85 -4.09 -11.63
N GLY A 55 16.55 -4.00 -12.77
CA GLY A 55 15.95 -3.69 -14.06
C GLY A 55 14.99 -4.75 -14.61
N ASP A 56 14.99 -5.95 -14.02
CA ASP A 56 14.06 -7.04 -14.29
C ASP A 56 12.84 -7.05 -13.35
N VAL A 57 12.70 -6.01 -12.51
CA VAL A 57 11.52 -5.75 -11.67
C VAL A 57 10.73 -4.57 -12.24
N GLU A 58 9.52 -4.82 -12.67
CA GLU A 58 8.61 -3.80 -13.16
C GLU A 58 7.87 -3.15 -11.99
N VAL A 59 8.24 -1.91 -11.64
CA VAL A 59 7.57 -1.15 -10.57
C VAL A 59 6.23 -0.63 -11.06
N CYS A 60 5.17 -0.91 -10.32
CA CYS A 60 3.79 -0.54 -10.60
C CYS A 60 3.21 0.28 -9.44
N PRO A 61 3.48 1.61 -9.36
CA PRO A 61 2.94 2.46 -8.32
C PRO A 61 1.41 2.58 -8.42
N VAL A 62 0.71 2.21 -7.35
CA VAL A 62 -0.76 2.23 -7.29
C VAL A 62 -1.25 3.65 -7.00
N GLN A 63 -2.16 4.15 -7.86
CA GLN A 63 -2.81 5.44 -7.73
C GLN A 63 -4.25 5.26 -7.26
N LEU A 64 -4.49 5.55 -5.99
CA LEU A 64 -5.85 5.50 -5.41
C LEU A 64 -6.67 6.72 -5.85
N PRO A 65 -8.03 6.64 -5.84
CA PRO A 65 -8.92 7.78 -6.08
C PRO A 65 -8.73 8.93 -5.09
N GLY A 66 -9.14 10.12 -5.47
CA GLY A 66 -9.05 11.33 -4.65
C GLY A 66 -7.69 12.02 -4.67
N ARG A 67 -6.73 11.56 -5.51
CA ARG A 67 -5.38 12.14 -5.57
C ARG A 67 -4.71 12.00 -6.92
N GLY A 68 -3.71 12.86 -7.18
CA GLY A 68 -2.92 12.82 -8.41
C GLY A 68 -3.80 12.87 -9.67
N THR A 69 -3.61 11.93 -10.58
CA THR A 69 -4.40 11.83 -11.82
C THR A 69 -5.88 11.51 -11.60
N ARG A 70 -6.26 11.10 -10.37
CA ARG A 70 -7.62 10.73 -9.97
C ARG A 70 -8.20 11.67 -8.92
N LEU A 71 -7.72 12.91 -8.85
CA LEU A 71 -8.10 13.91 -7.84
C LEU A 71 -9.62 14.15 -7.78
N MET A 72 -10.29 14.14 -8.93
CA MET A 72 -11.74 14.41 -9.02
C MET A 72 -12.62 13.20 -8.70
N GLU A 73 -12.03 12.03 -8.47
CA GLU A 73 -12.77 10.86 -8.05
C GLU A 73 -12.92 10.82 -6.52
N PRO A 74 -14.10 10.45 -5.99
CA PRO A 74 -14.29 10.35 -4.56
C PRO A 74 -13.34 9.29 -3.95
N PRO A 75 -12.65 9.60 -2.84
CA PRO A 75 -11.84 8.61 -2.14
C PRO A 75 -12.72 7.56 -1.45
N PHE A 76 -12.19 6.35 -1.29
CA PHE A 76 -12.82 5.32 -0.47
C PHE A 76 -12.69 5.66 1.03
N THR A 77 -13.74 5.34 1.78
CA THR A 77 -13.78 5.51 3.25
C THR A 77 -13.81 4.17 4.00
N GLN A 78 -13.86 3.04 3.26
CA GLN A 78 -13.90 1.69 3.79
C GLN A 78 -12.96 0.79 3.01
N LEU A 79 -12.31 -0.14 3.71
CA LEU A 79 -11.33 -1.06 3.11
C LEU A 79 -11.96 -2.09 2.16
N PRO A 80 -13.08 -2.76 2.46
CA PRO A 80 -13.61 -3.80 1.59
C PRO A 80 -13.93 -3.32 0.16
N PRO A 81 -14.66 -2.19 -0.07
CA PRO A 81 -14.91 -1.71 -1.42
C PRO A 81 -13.63 -1.24 -2.15
N LEU A 82 -12.63 -0.70 -1.42
CA LEU A 82 -11.33 -0.36 -2.00
C LEU A 82 -10.60 -1.61 -2.50
N VAL A 83 -10.57 -2.66 -1.70
CA VAL A 83 -9.92 -3.94 -2.04
C VAL A 83 -10.62 -4.63 -3.21
N GLU A 84 -11.95 -4.57 -3.28
CA GLU A 84 -12.72 -5.09 -4.41
C GLU A 84 -12.34 -4.39 -5.71
N ALA A 85 -12.40 -3.06 -5.71
CA ALA A 85 -12.05 -2.25 -6.89
C ALA A 85 -10.59 -2.46 -7.34
N LEU A 86 -9.66 -2.61 -6.38
CA LEU A 86 -8.26 -2.94 -6.67
C LEU A 86 -8.11 -4.34 -7.26
N ALA A 87 -8.83 -5.34 -6.74
CA ALA A 87 -8.78 -6.71 -7.27
C ALA A 87 -9.25 -6.74 -8.74
N GLU A 88 -10.39 -6.12 -9.04
CA GLU A 88 -10.91 -6.03 -10.41
C GLU A 88 -9.92 -5.33 -11.36
N ALA A 89 -9.32 -4.24 -10.90
CA ALA A 89 -8.38 -3.45 -11.71
C ALA A 89 -7.06 -4.16 -11.97
N LEU A 90 -6.52 -4.86 -10.95
CA LEU A 90 -5.17 -5.43 -11.04
C LEU A 90 -5.14 -6.85 -11.62
N VAL A 91 -6.22 -7.63 -11.56
CA VAL A 91 -6.27 -8.99 -12.12
C VAL A 91 -5.77 -9.08 -13.57
N PRO A 92 -6.13 -8.15 -14.50
CA PRO A 92 -5.60 -8.17 -15.86
C PRO A 92 -4.08 -7.97 -15.96
N LEU A 93 -3.46 -7.46 -14.88
CA LEU A 93 -2.02 -7.19 -14.79
C LEU A 93 -1.25 -8.30 -14.06
N LEU A 94 -1.91 -9.39 -13.65
CA LEU A 94 -1.30 -10.51 -12.93
C LEU A 94 -0.88 -11.66 -13.87
N ASP A 95 -0.53 -11.34 -15.10
CA ASP A 95 -0.06 -12.27 -16.14
C ASP A 95 1.40 -12.73 -15.95
N LYS A 96 2.09 -12.15 -14.95
CA LYS A 96 3.46 -12.51 -14.55
C LYS A 96 3.53 -12.71 -13.02
N PRO A 97 4.61 -13.33 -12.49
CA PRO A 97 4.89 -13.28 -11.05
C PRO A 97 4.82 -11.85 -10.52
N PHE A 98 4.19 -11.66 -9.38
CA PHE A 98 4.04 -10.34 -8.79
C PHE A 98 4.30 -10.36 -7.28
N ALA A 99 4.71 -9.22 -6.76
CA ALA A 99 4.86 -8.96 -5.34
C ALA A 99 4.13 -7.66 -4.99
N PHE A 100 3.78 -7.53 -3.72
CA PHE A 100 3.20 -6.32 -3.17
C PHE A 100 4.16 -5.65 -2.21
N PHE A 101 4.27 -4.34 -2.31
CA PHE A 101 4.87 -3.48 -1.31
C PHE A 101 3.81 -2.50 -0.81
N GLY A 102 3.58 -2.46 0.49
CA GLY A 102 2.67 -1.49 1.11
C GLY A 102 3.33 -0.76 2.27
N HIS A 103 3.13 0.56 2.34
CA HIS A 103 3.59 1.37 3.46
C HIS A 103 2.41 1.91 4.27
N SER A 104 2.41 1.71 5.58
CA SER A 104 1.35 2.17 6.50
C SER A 104 -0.03 1.68 6.05
N LEU A 105 -0.97 2.55 5.68
CA LEU A 105 -2.25 2.17 5.06
C LEU A 105 -2.06 1.20 3.90
N GLY A 106 -1.07 1.44 3.04
CA GLY A 106 -0.78 0.60 1.88
C GLY A 106 -0.42 -0.84 2.27
N ALA A 107 0.19 -1.08 3.44
CA ALA A 107 0.48 -2.43 3.93
C ALA A 107 -0.82 -3.19 4.25
N LEU A 108 -1.77 -2.54 4.90
CA LEU A 108 -3.08 -3.13 5.19
C LEU A 108 -3.86 -3.40 3.90
N VAL A 109 -3.89 -2.43 2.97
CA VAL A 109 -4.55 -2.57 1.67
C VAL A 109 -3.96 -3.74 0.88
N SER A 110 -2.64 -3.82 0.77
CA SER A 110 -1.96 -4.88 0.01
C SER A 110 -2.15 -6.27 0.63
N PHE A 111 -2.22 -6.37 1.95
CA PHE A 111 -2.50 -7.61 2.66
C PHE A 111 -3.93 -8.11 2.38
N GLU A 112 -4.94 -7.26 2.56
CA GLU A 112 -6.34 -7.65 2.31
C GLU A 112 -6.59 -7.92 0.81
N LEU A 113 -5.90 -7.19 -0.07
CA LEU A 113 -5.93 -7.49 -1.50
C LEU A 113 -5.33 -8.88 -1.80
N ALA A 114 -4.22 -9.27 -1.16
CA ALA A 114 -3.65 -10.61 -1.32
C ALA A 114 -4.62 -11.70 -0.84
N ARG A 115 -5.34 -11.48 0.27
CA ARG A 115 -6.40 -12.39 0.75
C ARG A 115 -7.56 -12.49 -0.25
N ARG A 116 -8.01 -11.34 -0.78
CA ARG A 116 -9.08 -11.27 -1.78
C ARG A 116 -8.71 -11.98 -3.07
N LEU A 117 -7.50 -11.74 -3.59
CA LEU A 117 -7.00 -12.41 -4.79
C LEU A 117 -6.92 -13.93 -4.60
N ARG A 118 -6.46 -14.38 -3.43
CA ARG A 118 -6.45 -15.80 -3.07
C ARG A 118 -7.86 -16.39 -3.09
N SER A 119 -8.81 -15.77 -2.42
CA SER A 119 -10.15 -16.31 -2.21
C SER A 119 -11.00 -16.29 -3.49
N GLN A 120 -10.89 -15.24 -4.30
CA GLN A 120 -11.75 -15.01 -5.45
C GLN A 120 -11.15 -15.51 -6.76
N TYR A 121 -9.83 -15.40 -6.92
CA TYR A 121 -9.15 -15.70 -8.19
C TYR A 121 -8.14 -16.85 -8.10
N GLY A 122 -7.86 -17.36 -6.90
CA GLY A 122 -6.88 -18.44 -6.70
C GLY A 122 -5.43 -18.02 -6.98
N VAL A 123 -5.15 -16.70 -7.02
CA VAL A 123 -3.80 -16.18 -7.29
C VAL A 123 -3.15 -15.61 -6.03
N HIS A 124 -1.82 -15.70 -5.97
CA HIS A 124 -1.04 -15.34 -4.81
C HIS A 124 0.15 -14.47 -5.21
N PRO A 125 0.50 -13.44 -4.44
CA PRO A 125 1.77 -12.75 -4.64
C PRO A 125 2.93 -13.69 -4.33
N ALA A 126 4.03 -13.55 -5.06
CA ALA A 126 5.28 -14.26 -4.76
C ALA A 126 5.89 -13.81 -3.43
N ARG A 127 5.63 -12.56 -3.01
CA ARG A 127 6.06 -12.00 -1.73
C ARG A 127 5.19 -10.80 -1.35
N LEU A 128 5.03 -10.59 -0.06
CA LEU A 128 4.41 -9.40 0.51
C LEU A 128 5.43 -8.64 1.36
N PHE A 129 5.65 -7.37 1.01
CA PHE A 129 6.46 -6.44 1.78
C PHE A 129 5.55 -5.49 2.54
N VAL A 130 5.60 -5.52 3.86
CA VAL A 130 4.81 -4.65 4.74
C VAL A 130 5.73 -3.69 5.48
N SER A 131 5.44 -2.42 5.40
CA SER A 131 6.31 -1.35 5.89
C SER A 131 5.54 -0.39 6.79
N ALA A 132 6.08 -0.10 7.98
CA ALA A 132 5.53 0.85 8.94
C ALA A 132 4.03 0.62 9.24
N SER A 133 3.62 -0.62 9.44
CA SER A 133 2.24 -0.97 9.75
C SER A 133 2.18 -2.11 10.75
N ARG A 134 1.37 -1.95 11.80
CA ARG A 134 1.05 -3.08 12.69
C ARG A 134 0.37 -4.20 11.92
N ALA A 135 0.55 -5.43 12.37
CA ALA A 135 -0.14 -6.56 11.79
C ALA A 135 -1.68 -6.42 11.94
N PRO A 136 -2.48 -6.94 10.99
CA PRO A 136 -3.91 -6.65 10.90
C PRO A 136 -4.70 -7.12 12.13
N GLN A 137 -4.25 -8.16 12.84
CA GLN A 137 -4.88 -8.67 14.07
C GLN A 137 -4.53 -7.83 15.32
N VAL A 138 -3.58 -6.90 15.23
CA VAL A 138 -3.23 -6.01 16.34
C VAL A 138 -4.19 -4.83 16.36
N PRO A 139 -4.98 -4.64 17.44
CA PRO A 139 -5.99 -3.59 17.49
C PRO A 139 -5.42 -2.18 17.33
N HIS A 140 -6.23 -1.29 16.78
CA HIS A 140 -5.91 0.13 16.78
C HIS A 140 -5.81 0.67 18.23
N ARG A 141 -4.83 1.54 18.45
CA ARG A 141 -4.60 2.20 19.75
C ARG A 141 -5.08 3.64 19.69
N GLY A 142 -5.89 4.01 20.65
CA GLY A 142 -6.42 5.38 20.76
C GLY A 142 -7.75 5.61 20.02
N PRO A 143 -8.30 6.82 20.15
CA PRO A 143 -9.53 7.21 19.46
C PRO A 143 -9.29 7.36 17.96
N PRO A 144 -10.33 7.15 17.12
CA PRO A 144 -10.19 7.29 15.68
C PRO A 144 -9.98 8.77 15.30
N ALA A 145 -8.86 9.04 14.64
CA ALA A 145 -8.50 10.41 14.25
C ALA A 145 -9.43 10.98 13.16
N HIS A 146 -9.95 10.12 12.24
CA HIS A 146 -10.83 10.57 11.17
C HIS A 146 -12.12 11.26 11.64
N THR A 147 -12.55 11.04 12.89
CA THR A 147 -13.75 11.66 13.48
C THR A 147 -13.46 12.91 14.30
N LEU A 148 -12.19 13.25 14.52
CA LEU A 148 -11.82 14.42 15.33
C LEU A 148 -12.28 15.73 14.67
N PRO A 149 -12.59 16.77 15.47
CA PRO A 149 -12.70 18.12 14.97
C PRO A 149 -11.47 18.52 14.15
N GLU A 150 -11.63 19.43 13.19
CA GLU A 150 -10.55 19.75 12.23
C GLU A 150 -9.24 20.15 12.92
N LYS A 151 -9.32 21.03 13.90
CA LYS A 151 -8.16 21.48 14.67
C LYS A 151 -7.39 20.30 15.30
N ASP A 152 -8.11 19.36 15.89
CA ASP A 152 -7.52 18.21 16.57
C ASP A 152 -6.97 17.19 15.55
N PHE A 153 -7.64 17.06 14.40
CA PHE A 153 -7.14 16.23 13.31
C PHE A 153 -5.85 16.80 12.71
N LEU A 154 -5.76 18.12 12.50
CA LEU A 154 -4.53 18.78 12.07
C LEU A 154 -3.39 18.58 13.09
N ALA A 155 -3.66 18.69 14.37
CA ALA A 155 -2.66 18.42 15.41
C ALA A 155 -2.19 16.95 15.38
N GLU A 156 -3.08 16.01 15.09
CA GLU A 156 -2.72 14.60 14.92
C GLU A 156 -1.87 14.37 13.67
N LEU A 157 -2.18 15.01 12.54
CA LEU A 157 -1.37 14.95 11.34
C LEU A 157 0.05 15.49 11.56
N GLN A 158 0.18 16.59 12.33
CA GLN A 158 1.48 17.13 12.73
C GLN A 158 2.25 16.12 13.60
N ARG A 159 1.59 15.51 14.59
CA ARG A 159 2.18 14.49 15.46
C ARG A 159 2.71 13.29 14.69
N LEU A 160 1.98 12.88 13.65
CA LEU A 160 2.35 11.75 12.78
C LEU A 160 3.50 12.08 11.82
N ASN A 161 3.83 13.34 11.64
CA ASN A 161 4.93 13.84 10.78
C ASN A 161 4.83 13.37 9.31
N GLY A 162 3.63 13.04 8.85
CA GLY A 162 3.38 12.55 7.48
C GLY A 162 3.18 13.66 6.45
N THR A 163 2.71 14.80 6.90
CA THR A 163 2.43 15.99 6.08
C THR A 163 3.43 17.08 6.48
N PRO A 164 4.20 17.65 5.52
CA PRO A 164 5.09 18.76 5.81
C PRO A 164 4.37 19.93 6.48
N SER A 165 5.02 20.60 7.43
CA SER A 165 4.45 21.73 8.18
C SER A 165 3.97 22.84 7.27
N GLU A 166 4.75 23.14 6.22
CA GLU A 166 4.43 24.15 5.23
C GLU A 166 3.12 23.86 4.49
N LEU A 167 2.80 22.57 4.26
CA LEU A 167 1.53 22.17 3.65
C LEU A 167 0.37 22.31 4.63
N LEU A 168 0.59 22.00 5.93
CA LEU A 168 -0.44 22.12 6.97
C LEU A 168 -0.82 23.59 7.24
N GLU A 169 0.09 24.54 6.96
CA GLU A 169 -0.12 25.98 7.08
C GLU A 169 -0.80 26.59 5.84
N HIS A 170 -0.95 25.81 4.75
CA HIS A 170 -1.52 26.30 3.50
C HIS A 170 -3.01 25.96 3.43
N GLU A 171 -3.88 26.90 3.83
CA GLU A 171 -5.33 26.70 3.96
C GLU A 171 -5.98 26.11 2.71
N GLU A 172 -5.75 26.69 1.53
CA GLU A 172 -6.36 26.22 0.26
C GLU A 172 -5.98 24.79 -0.10
N LEU A 173 -4.72 24.39 0.17
CA LEU A 173 -4.28 23.00 -0.05
C LEU A 173 -4.91 22.06 0.97
N MET A 174 -5.05 22.50 2.21
CA MET A 174 -5.68 21.70 3.25
C MET A 174 -7.16 21.49 3.04
N GLU A 175 -7.90 22.47 2.48
CA GLU A 175 -9.30 22.29 2.08
C GLU A 175 -9.47 21.11 1.10
N ILE A 176 -8.51 20.93 0.17
CA ILE A 176 -8.54 19.82 -0.79
C ILE A 176 -8.06 18.51 -0.16
N MET A 177 -7.03 18.57 0.70
CA MET A 177 -6.38 17.38 1.26
C MET A 177 -7.11 16.79 2.47
N LEU A 178 -7.78 17.59 3.27
CA LEU A 178 -8.44 17.13 4.51
C LEU A 178 -9.50 16.05 4.24
N PRO A 179 -10.41 16.19 3.26
CA PRO A 179 -11.38 15.14 2.95
C PRO A 179 -10.71 13.82 2.56
N LEU A 180 -9.64 13.90 1.78
CA LEU A 180 -8.85 12.74 1.37
C LEU A 180 -8.16 12.06 2.55
N LEU A 181 -7.48 12.84 3.38
CA LEU A 181 -6.79 12.33 4.57
C LEU A 181 -7.78 11.66 5.52
N ARG A 182 -8.93 12.30 5.79
CA ARG A 182 -9.99 11.71 6.62
C ARG A 182 -10.50 10.39 6.05
N ALA A 183 -10.70 10.32 4.73
CA ALA A 183 -11.14 9.11 4.06
C ALA A 183 -10.10 7.98 4.23
N ASP A 184 -8.83 8.25 4.02
CA ASP A 184 -7.76 7.27 4.18
C ASP A 184 -7.61 6.79 5.64
N PHE A 185 -7.73 7.73 6.60
CA PHE A 185 -7.74 7.37 8.02
C PHE A 185 -8.97 6.53 8.36
N ALA A 186 -10.15 6.85 7.81
CA ALA A 186 -11.34 6.04 8.00
C ALA A 186 -11.15 4.61 7.47
N VAL A 187 -10.57 4.43 6.28
CA VAL A 187 -10.23 3.10 5.75
C VAL A 187 -9.37 2.30 6.72
N TYR A 188 -8.36 2.94 7.32
CA TYR A 188 -7.41 2.27 8.22
C TYR A 188 -7.97 2.01 9.61
N GLU A 189 -8.68 2.97 10.19
CA GLU A 189 -9.13 2.96 11.58
C GLU A 189 -10.44 2.19 11.80
N THR A 190 -11.31 2.12 10.78
CA THR A 190 -12.55 1.34 10.84
C THR A 190 -12.37 -0.12 10.44
N TYR A 191 -11.16 -0.50 10.05
CA TYR A 191 -10.86 -1.89 9.70
C TYR A 191 -11.06 -2.83 10.89
N VAL A 192 -11.77 -3.92 10.63
CA VAL A 192 -11.99 -5.01 11.59
C VAL A 192 -11.37 -6.29 11.01
N TYR A 193 -10.39 -6.81 11.73
CA TYR A 193 -9.71 -8.05 11.31
C TYR A 193 -10.66 -9.25 11.39
N SER A 194 -10.71 -10.01 10.31
CA SER A 194 -11.35 -11.34 10.26
C SER A 194 -10.27 -12.42 10.18
N THR A 195 -10.39 -13.45 11.03
CA THR A 195 -9.45 -14.56 11.04
C THR A 195 -9.65 -15.44 9.79
N GLU A 196 -8.58 -15.63 9.05
CA GLU A 196 -8.48 -16.56 7.92
C GLU A 196 -7.17 -17.35 8.00
N LEU A 197 -7.02 -18.35 7.12
CA LEU A 197 -5.74 -19.04 6.95
C LEU A 197 -4.66 -18.04 6.57
N PRO A 198 -3.44 -18.16 7.15
CA PRO A 198 -2.31 -17.33 6.77
C PRO A 198 -2.05 -17.37 5.26
N LEU A 199 -1.45 -16.32 4.72
CA LEU A 199 -0.96 -16.32 3.34
C LEU A 199 0.13 -17.39 3.17
N ASN A 200 0.27 -17.95 1.99
CA ASN A 200 1.30 -18.94 1.68
C ASN A 200 2.58 -18.32 1.10
N CYS A 201 2.62 -17.01 0.90
CA CYS A 201 3.79 -16.29 0.41
C CYS A 201 4.66 -15.77 1.57
N PRO A 202 5.98 -15.60 1.36
CA PRO A 202 6.85 -14.93 2.31
C PRO A 202 6.38 -13.52 2.64
N ILE A 203 6.54 -13.10 3.91
CA ILE A 203 6.31 -11.73 4.36
C ILE A 203 7.62 -11.13 4.88
N SER A 204 8.00 -9.97 4.35
CA SER A 204 9.10 -9.16 4.88
C SER A 204 8.52 -7.88 5.50
N ALA A 205 8.71 -7.73 6.81
CA ALA A 205 8.25 -6.56 7.57
C ALA A 205 9.38 -5.55 7.77
N PHE A 206 9.08 -4.27 7.60
CA PHE A 206 10.03 -3.17 7.72
C PHE A 206 9.51 -2.12 8.68
N GLY A 207 10.39 -1.59 9.54
CA GLY A 207 10.06 -0.55 10.51
C GLY A 207 11.14 0.49 10.71
N GLY A 208 10.76 1.67 11.22
CA GLY A 208 11.66 2.71 11.66
C GLY A 208 12.00 2.58 13.15
N LEU A 209 13.27 2.71 13.51
CA LEU A 209 13.71 2.66 14.91
C LEU A 209 13.14 3.80 15.78
N GLN A 210 12.82 4.93 15.15
CA GLN A 210 12.25 6.12 15.80
C GLN A 210 10.75 6.28 15.47
N ASP A 211 10.11 5.27 14.85
CA ASP A 211 8.66 5.28 14.62
C ASP A 211 7.92 5.21 15.98
N ARG A 212 7.12 6.24 16.25
CA ARG A 212 6.34 6.34 17.50
C ARG A 212 4.96 5.67 17.40
N ASN A 213 4.56 5.26 16.19
CA ASN A 213 3.22 4.73 15.92
C ASN A 213 3.23 3.20 15.79
N VAL A 214 4.35 2.64 15.30
CA VAL A 214 4.52 1.21 15.03
C VAL A 214 5.81 0.73 15.67
N ASN A 215 5.71 -0.13 16.65
CA ASN A 215 6.86 -0.69 17.35
C ASN A 215 7.25 -2.06 16.79
N ASN A 216 8.37 -2.59 17.30
CA ASN A 216 8.91 -3.89 16.86
C ASN A 216 7.91 -5.05 17.08
N SER A 217 7.15 -5.05 18.19
CA SER A 217 6.17 -6.12 18.46
C SER A 217 4.97 -6.06 17.53
N ASP A 218 4.57 -4.87 17.09
CA ASP A 218 3.51 -4.67 16.09
C ASP A 218 3.90 -5.27 14.73
N LEU A 219 5.19 -5.15 14.39
CA LEU A 219 5.76 -5.69 13.15
C LEU A 219 6.02 -7.21 13.27
N GLU A 220 6.53 -7.69 14.40
CA GLU A 220 6.76 -9.12 14.63
C GLU A 220 5.45 -9.92 14.54
N ALA A 221 4.33 -9.30 14.91
CA ALA A 221 3.00 -9.94 14.83
C ALA A 221 2.59 -10.32 13.39
N TRP A 222 3.20 -9.76 12.35
CA TRP A 222 3.00 -10.18 10.96
C TRP A 222 3.41 -11.63 10.69
N ARG A 223 4.29 -12.20 11.51
CA ARG A 223 4.68 -13.63 11.45
C ARG A 223 3.46 -14.54 11.43
N ALA A 224 2.41 -14.22 12.17
CA ALA A 224 1.19 -15.02 12.23
C ALA A 224 0.35 -14.96 10.93
N GLN A 225 0.65 -14.03 10.02
CA GLN A 225 -0.10 -13.84 8.79
C GLN A 225 0.47 -14.59 7.59
N THR A 226 1.55 -15.36 7.79
CA THR A 226 2.11 -16.20 6.73
C THR A 226 2.46 -17.59 7.24
N SER A 227 2.25 -18.61 6.40
CA SER A 227 2.82 -19.94 6.53
C SER A 227 4.17 -20.09 5.82
N GLY A 228 4.57 -19.08 5.04
CA GLY A 228 5.88 -18.98 4.40
C GLY A 228 6.95 -18.43 5.34
N SER A 229 8.08 -18.02 4.77
CA SER A 229 9.14 -17.39 5.56
C SER A 229 8.72 -15.97 5.99
N PHE A 230 9.20 -15.57 7.16
CA PHE A 230 9.03 -14.23 7.70
C PHE A 230 10.37 -13.59 8.03
N SER A 231 10.56 -12.34 7.68
CA SER A 231 11.71 -11.55 8.08
C SER A 231 11.25 -10.18 8.61
N LEU A 232 12.01 -9.63 9.57
CA LEU A 232 11.80 -8.29 10.11
C LEU A 232 13.11 -7.51 10.07
N ARG A 233 13.07 -6.30 9.53
CA ARG A 233 14.21 -5.39 9.48
C ARG A 233 13.83 -4.00 9.98
N MET A 234 14.66 -3.45 10.87
CA MET A 234 14.50 -2.10 11.39
C MET A 234 15.51 -1.17 10.74
N PHE A 235 15.06 0.03 10.38
CA PHE A 235 15.87 1.06 9.74
C PHE A 235 16.03 2.27 10.67
N PRO A 236 17.14 3.01 10.61
CA PRO A 236 17.19 4.34 11.21
C PRO A 236 16.07 5.22 10.68
N GLY A 237 15.53 6.12 11.51
CA GLY A 237 14.49 7.06 11.11
C GLY A 237 13.11 6.74 11.69
N ASP A 238 12.18 7.65 11.40
CA ASP A 238 10.80 7.64 11.86
C ASP A 238 9.89 6.76 10.97
N HIS A 239 8.58 7.04 11.00
CA HIS A 239 7.59 6.35 10.17
C HIS A 239 7.89 6.38 8.67
N PHE A 240 8.64 7.39 8.18
CA PHE A 240 8.92 7.62 6.76
C PHE A 240 10.35 7.21 6.34
N PHE A 241 10.96 6.25 7.03
CA PHE A 241 12.29 5.70 6.71
C PHE A 241 12.44 5.20 5.26
N LEU A 242 11.32 4.87 4.58
CA LEU A 242 11.34 4.44 3.18
C LEU A 242 11.94 5.49 2.21
N ARG A 243 12.04 6.75 2.64
CA ARG A 243 12.66 7.85 1.86
C ARG A 243 14.21 7.77 1.87
N GLN A 244 14.78 6.90 2.69
CA GLN A 244 16.24 6.77 2.79
C GLN A 244 16.81 5.84 1.72
N PRO A 245 17.96 6.15 1.10
CA PRO A 245 18.59 5.29 0.09
C PRO A 245 18.92 3.88 0.61
N LEU A 246 19.19 3.74 1.92
CA LEU A 246 19.43 2.44 2.54
C LEU A 246 18.24 1.49 2.38
N PHE A 247 17.02 2.00 2.50
CA PHE A 247 15.82 1.20 2.36
C PHE A 247 15.72 0.55 0.98
N LEU A 248 15.89 1.33 -0.08
CA LEU A 248 15.80 0.82 -1.46
C LEU A 248 16.90 -0.20 -1.78
N ARG A 249 18.11 -0.04 -1.22
CA ARG A 249 19.18 -1.07 -1.36
C ARG A 249 18.77 -2.40 -0.74
N VAL A 250 18.17 -2.36 0.45
CA VAL A 250 17.69 -3.57 1.14
C VAL A 250 16.52 -4.19 0.38
N LEU A 251 15.55 -3.40 -0.06
CA LEU A 251 14.42 -3.87 -0.87
C LEU A 251 14.90 -4.51 -2.17
N SER A 252 15.90 -3.91 -2.82
CA SER A 252 16.54 -4.46 -4.03
C SER A 252 17.15 -5.85 -3.79
N GLN A 253 17.80 -6.06 -2.64
CA GLN A 253 18.34 -7.38 -2.26
C GLN A 253 17.24 -8.41 -1.99
N GLU A 254 16.14 -8.02 -1.36
CA GLU A 254 14.99 -8.89 -1.10
C GLU A 254 14.22 -9.28 -2.38
N LEU A 255 14.42 -8.52 -3.46
CA LEU A 255 13.78 -8.74 -4.76
C LEU A 255 14.65 -9.60 -5.71
N GLN A 256 15.88 -9.89 -5.37
CA GLN A 256 16.76 -10.80 -6.11
C GLN A 256 16.41 -12.28 -5.86
#